data_5d48917f8a902e4e733166e957c8750b
#
_entry.id   5d48917f8a902e4e733166e957c8750b
#
_cell.length_a   1.000
_cell.length_b   1.000
_cell.length_c   1.000
_cell.angle_alpha   90.00
_cell.angle_beta   90.00
_cell.angle_gamma   90.00
#
_symmetry.space_group_name_H-M   'P 1'
#
loop_
_entity.id
_entity.type
_entity.pdbx_description
1 polymer ?
#
loop_
_entity_poly.entity_id
_entity_poly.type
_entity_poly.pdbx_seq_one_letter_code
_entity_poly.pdbx_strand_id
1 'polypeptide(L)'
;MSPAAKNLRNCAPAKRVLESADQTLRIRHNQGPPLTAKRHSPKPKPTAARRGQRLSVSIIGAGRLGTALAIALNKSGHSVDLIVAKSAANAKRALKLSGGPGLALSAPQFRRLRPKHCELLEQSSLILIATPDDVIGTIASELADMLRFRNTPARRLVALHTSGALTSNVLRPLRALGMAVGALHPLVSISEAQSGADWLTQAFFSVEGDARAMRVSRRIVRDFGAQAFTIKPSAKPLYHAAALMASPNLTALIDISFEMLSRCGLTANQSQKVLLPLLRSTIENLATASPSRALTGTFKRGDVATVQKHVEAISSKNLFDALEAYVLLGRRSMRMANQKSVSRAEIDRILARALTLIK
;
A
#
# COMPACT_ATOMS: atom_id res chain seq x y z
N MET A 1 -15.05 49.50 -44.28
CA MET A 1 -16.47 49.62 -43.82
C MET A 1 -16.82 48.37 -43.04
N SER A 2 -16.79 48.55 -41.75
CA SER A 2 -17.86 48.21 -40.79
C SER A 2 -18.03 46.75 -40.36
N PRO A 3 -18.61 46.59 -39.20
CA PRO A 3 -18.04 46.61 -37.84
C PRO A 3 -18.44 45.32 -37.08
N ALA A 4 -17.71 44.95 -36.03
CA ALA A 4 -18.30 44.27 -34.87
C ALA A 4 -17.24 44.10 -33.77
N ALA A 5 -16.98 45.17 -33.06
CA ALA A 5 -16.55 45.11 -31.68
C ALA A 5 -17.83 45.12 -30.84
N LYS A 6 -18.03 44.13 -29.96
CA LYS A 6 -18.79 44.16 -28.70
C LYS A 6 -19.11 42.73 -28.29
N ASN A 7 -18.35 42.23 -27.32
CA ASN A 7 -18.86 41.57 -26.11
C ASN A 7 -17.72 40.81 -25.40
N LEU A 8 -16.88 41.57 -24.72
CA LEU A 8 -16.00 41.06 -23.66
C LEU A 8 -16.36 41.86 -22.40
N ARG A 9 -17.33 41.42 -21.66
CA ARG A 9 -17.55 41.75 -20.22
C ARG A 9 -18.48 40.67 -19.65
N ASN A 10 -17.89 39.76 -18.93
CA ASN A 10 -18.42 39.07 -17.75
C ASN A 10 -17.67 37.75 -17.54
N CYS A 11 -16.45 37.85 -17.03
CA CYS A 11 -15.83 36.78 -16.27
C CYS A 11 -15.66 37.30 -14.85
N ALA A 12 -16.63 36.98 -13.97
CA ALA A 12 -16.48 37.20 -12.54
C ALA A 12 -15.47 36.21 -11.96
N PRO A 13 -14.68 36.60 -10.94
CA PRO A 13 -13.57 35.80 -10.45
C PRO A 13 -14.08 34.59 -9.63
N ALA A 14 -13.48 33.44 -9.89
CA ALA A 14 -13.66 32.19 -9.14
C ALA A 14 -13.14 32.31 -7.68
N LYS A 15 -13.87 33.03 -6.84
CA LYS A 15 -13.58 33.19 -5.40
C LYS A 15 -14.57 32.47 -4.48
N ARG A 16 -15.48 31.64 -4.97
CA ARG A 16 -16.55 31.00 -4.17
C ARG A 16 -16.51 29.47 -4.07
N VAL A 17 -15.43 28.80 -4.37
CA VAL A 17 -15.35 27.33 -4.27
C VAL A 17 -14.48 26.85 -3.09
N LEU A 18 -13.86 27.75 -2.32
CA LEU A 18 -12.99 27.37 -1.20
C LEU A 18 -13.62 27.49 0.19
N GLU A 19 -14.84 27.99 0.32
CA GLU A 19 -15.48 28.20 1.65
C GLU A 19 -16.47 27.09 2.06
N SER A 20 -16.79 26.11 1.22
CA SER A 20 -17.73 25.04 1.60
C SER A 20 -17.08 23.70 1.99
N ALA A 21 -15.75 23.61 2.06
CA ALA A 21 -15.02 22.36 2.38
C ALA A 21 -14.65 22.24 3.88
N ASP A 22 -14.97 23.23 4.73
CA ASP A 22 -14.48 23.26 6.13
C ASP A 22 -15.48 22.80 7.18
N GLN A 23 -16.63 22.25 6.80
CA GLN A 23 -17.68 21.93 7.80
C GLN A 23 -17.97 20.45 8.04
N THR A 24 -17.23 19.48 7.49
CA THR A 24 -17.55 18.05 7.71
C THR A 24 -16.39 17.16 8.14
N LEU A 25 -15.28 17.69 8.62
CA LEU A 25 -14.18 16.89 9.19
C LEU A 25 -13.88 17.29 10.63
N ARG A 26 -14.89 17.28 11.51
CA ARG A 26 -14.65 17.08 12.94
C ARG A 26 -14.36 15.61 13.18
N ILE A 27 -13.11 15.21 12.93
CA ILE A 27 -12.54 14.00 13.53
C ILE A 27 -12.57 14.27 15.05
N ARG A 28 -13.46 13.61 15.77
CA ARG A 28 -13.36 13.53 17.23
C ARG A 28 -12.00 12.91 17.53
N HIS A 29 -11.05 13.71 17.97
CA HIS A 29 -9.85 13.23 18.64
C HIS A 29 -10.31 12.51 19.92
N ASN A 30 -10.52 11.21 19.80
CA ASN A 30 -10.54 10.32 20.95
C ASN A 30 -9.07 10.19 21.39
N GLN A 31 -8.67 11.03 22.35
CA GLN A 31 -7.37 10.93 23.01
C GLN A 31 -7.39 9.64 23.82
N GLY A 32 -6.93 8.55 23.23
CA GLY A 32 -6.52 7.38 23.98
C GLY A 32 -5.36 7.75 24.92
N PRO A 33 -5.24 7.08 26.07
CA PRO A 33 -4.22 7.40 27.06
C PRO A 33 -2.80 7.27 26.49
N PRO A 34 -1.81 8.06 26.97
CA PRO A 34 -0.45 8.05 26.47
C PRO A 34 0.15 6.63 26.61
N LEU A 35 0.71 6.14 25.52
CA LEU A 35 1.46 4.88 25.50
C LEU A 35 2.77 5.07 26.29
N THR A 36 2.71 4.87 27.59
CA THR A 36 3.91 4.68 28.39
C THR A 36 4.59 3.36 27.99
N ALA A 37 5.86 3.43 27.69
CA ALA A 37 6.70 2.27 27.40
C ALA A 37 6.64 1.26 28.58
N LYS A 38 5.74 0.29 28.51
CA LYS A 38 5.70 -0.84 29.43
C LYS A 38 6.70 -1.89 28.97
N ARG A 39 7.60 -2.25 29.87
CA ARG A 39 8.47 -3.43 29.82
C ARG A 39 7.68 -4.63 29.27
N HIS A 40 8.32 -5.41 28.39
CA HIS A 40 7.76 -6.65 27.84
C HIS A 40 7.32 -7.60 28.96
N SER A 41 6.03 -7.57 29.25
CA SER A 41 5.37 -8.68 29.97
C SER A 41 5.10 -9.79 28.95
N PRO A 42 5.22 -11.07 29.32
CA PRO A 42 4.91 -12.17 28.40
C PRO A 42 3.46 -12.05 27.95
N LYS A 43 3.23 -12.07 26.62
CA LYS A 43 1.90 -12.04 26.02
C LYS A 43 1.06 -13.19 26.63
N PRO A 44 -0.19 -12.95 27.07
CA PRO A 44 -1.07 -14.02 27.49
C PRO A 44 -1.23 -15.02 26.33
N LYS A 45 -1.09 -16.31 26.64
CA LYS A 45 -1.39 -17.40 25.69
C LYS A 45 -2.80 -17.16 25.14
N PRO A 46 -3.01 -17.28 23.81
CA PRO A 46 -4.34 -17.08 23.25
C PRO A 46 -5.29 -18.08 23.90
N THR A 47 -6.25 -17.54 24.65
CA THR A 47 -7.41 -18.30 25.11
C THR A 47 -8.07 -18.97 23.90
N ALA A 48 -8.46 -20.23 24.02
CA ALA A 48 -9.12 -21.01 22.98
C ALA A 48 -10.49 -20.37 22.62
N ALA A 49 -10.45 -19.21 21.95
CA ALA A 49 -11.61 -18.63 21.31
C ALA A 49 -12.08 -19.61 20.25
N ARG A 50 -13.39 -19.93 20.27
CA ARG A 50 -14.10 -20.81 19.34
C ARG A 50 -13.41 -20.81 17.96
N ARG A 51 -12.72 -21.91 17.64
CA ARG A 51 -12.11 -22.08 16.32
C ARG A 51 -13.23 -22.02 15.29
N GLY A 52 -13.37 -20.87 14.62
CA GLY A 52 -14.29 -20.74 13.52
C GLY A 52 -13.97 -21.80 12.46
N GLN A 53 -14.96 -22.23 11.69
CA GLN A 53 -14.81 -23.26 10.67
C GLN A 53 -13.60 -22.94 9.77
N ARG A 54 -12.68 -23.89 9.60
CA ARG A 54 -11.49 -23.80 8.73
C ARG A 54 -11.93 -23.38 7.32
N LEU A 55 -11.27 -22.37 6.73
CA LEU A 55 -11.48 -21.99 5.34
C LEU A 55 -10.58 -22.85 4.45
N SER A 56 -11.14 -23.33 3.35
CA SER A 56 -10.44 -23.88 2.19
C SER A 56 -10.17 -22.74 1.22
N VAL A 57 -8.91 -22.50 0.87
CA VAL A 57 -8.48 -21.32 0.12
C VAL A 57 -7.72 -21.71 -1.13
N SER A 58 -8.15 -21.18 -2.27
CA SER A 58 -7.40 -21.19 -3.53
C SER A 58 -6.73 -19.84 -3.76
N ILE A 59 -5.42 -19.82 -3.99
CA ILE A 59 -4.64 -18.60 -4.25
C ILE A 59 -4.20 -18.57 -5.71
N ILE A 60 -4.57 -17.50 -6.41
CA ILE A 60 -4.15 -17.23 -7.78
C ILE A 60 -3.19 -16.04 -7.78
N GLY A 61 -1.92 -16.34 -8.09
CA GLY A 61 -0.83 -15.36 -7.99
C GLY A 61 0.09 -15.64 -6.80
N ALA A 62 1.07 -16.54 -6.98
CA ALA A 62 2.06 -16.88 -5.98
C ALA A 62 3.34 -16.03 -6.13
N GLY A 63 3.18 -14.71 -6.18
CA GLY A 63 4.25 -13.74 -5.97
C GLY A 63 4.63 -13.64 -4.48
N ARG A 64 5.43 -12.62 -4.13
CA ARG A 64 5.82 -12.36 -2.73
C ARG A 64 4.62 -12.27 -1.79
N LEU A 65 3.64 -11.44 -2.14
CA LEU A 65 2.42 -11.25 -1.34
C LEU A 65 1.56 -12.52 -1.29
N GLY A 66 1.25 -13.15 -2.44
CA GLY A 66 0.42 -14.35 -2.46
C GLY A 66 1.03 -15.52 -1.68
N THR A 67 2.36 -15.66 -1.74
CA THR A 67 3.08 -16.67 -0.95
C THR A 67 3.06 -16.33 0.56
N ALA A 68 3.25 -15.05 0.94
CA ALA A 68 3.15 -14.60 2.33
C ALA A 68 1.76 -14.85 2.91
N LEU A 69 0.70 -14.56 2.13
CA LEU A 69 -0.68 -14.85 2.51
C LEU A 69 -0.94 -16.34 2.66
N ALA A 70 -0.37 -17.19 1.77
CA ALA A 70 -0.47 -18.65 1.90
C ALA A 70 0.14 -19.14 3.22
N ILE A 71 1.33 -18.65 3.56
CA ILE A 71 2.01 -18.95 4.83
C ILE A 71 1.16 -18.51 6.02
N ALA A 72 0.68 -17.26 6.02
CA ALA A 72 -0.11 -16.71 7.11
C ALA A 72 -1.45 -17.45 7.30
N LEU A 73 -2.13 -17.81 6.21
CA LEU A 73 -3.37 -18.58 6.23
C LEU A 73 -3.16 -19.95 6.87
N ASN A 74 -2.14 -20.71 6.46
CA ASN A 74 -1.85 -22.02 7.04
C ASN A 74 -1.42 -21.90 8.52
N LYS A 75 -0.58 -20.92 8.89
CA LYS A 75 -0.23 -20.64 10.31
C LYS A 75 -1.46 -20.32 11.16
N SER A 76 -2.48 -19.69 10.59
CA SER A 76 -3.73 -19.33 11.27
C SER A 76 -4.79 -20.43 11.26
N GLY A 77 -4.45 -21.63 10.79
CA GLY A 77 -5.33 -22.81 10.84
C GLY A 77 -6.30 -22.93 9.68
N HIS A 78 -6.18 -22.12 8.62
CA HIS A 78 -6.89 -22.30 7.36
C HIS A 78 -6.17 -23.34 6.49
N SER A 79 -6.78 -23.74 5.35
CA SER A 79 -6.17 -24.66 4.39
C SER A 79 -5.94 -23.93 3.07
N VAL A 80 -4.71 -23.95 2.58
CA VAL A 80 -4.41 -23.51 1.22
C VAL A 80 -4.35 -24.76 0.34
N ASP A 81 -5.43 -25.00 -0.41
CA ASP A 81 -5.65 -26.25 -1.14
C ASP A 81 -5.21 -26.16 -2.61
N LEU A 82 -5.12 -24.93 -3.13
CA LEU A 82 -4.63 -24.66 -4.49
C LEU A 82 -3.76 -23.40 -4.53
N ILE A 83 -2.61 -23.50 -5.15
CA ILE A 83 -1.75 -22.35 -5.49
C ILE A 83 -1.49 -22.33 -6.99
N VAL A 84 -1.83 -21.21 -7.63
CA VAL A 84 -1.55 -20.97 -9.05
C VAL A 84 -0.50 -19.87 -9.20
N ALA A 85 0.55 -20.13 -10.00
CA ALA A 85 1.59 -19.15 -10.30
C ALA A 85 1.87 -19.09 -11.80
N LYS A 86 2.66 -18.09 -12.24
CA LYS A 86 3.10 -17.96 -13.64
C LYS A 86 3.82 -19.23 -14.13
N SER A 87 4.65 -19.85 -13.28
CA SER A 87 5.38 -21.11 -13.58
C SER A 87 5.10 -22.17 -12.52
N ALA A 88 5.25 -23.45 -12.91
CA ALA A 88 5.12 -24.58 -12.00
C ALA A 88 6.15 -24.54 -10.86
N ALA A 89 7.37 -24.10 -11.15
CA ALA A 89 8.44 -23.97 -10.15
C ALA A 89 8.03 -22.96 -9.05
N ASN A 90 7.51 -21.80 -9.43
CA ASN A 90 7.05 -20.79 -8.48
C ASN A 90 5.85 -21.28 -7.65
N ALA A 91 4.89 -21.98 -8.27
CA ALA A 91 3.76 -22.56 -7.56
C ALA A 91 4.20 -23.61 -6.52
N LYS A 92 5.07 -24.53 -6.91
CA LYS A 92 5.65 -25.56 -6.02
C LYS A 92 6.45 -24.94 -4.87
N ARG A 93 7.26 -23.92 -5.17
CA ARG A 93 8.03 -23.18 -4.16
C ARG A 93 7.10 -22.51 -3.14
N ALA A 94 6.06 -21.83 -3.60
CA ALA A 94 5.09 -21.16 -2.74
C ALA A 94 4.34 -22.17 -1.85
N LEU A 95 3.91 -23.29 -2.42
CA LEU A 95 3.27 -24.37 -1.68
C LEU A 95 4.20 -24.95 -0.60
N LYS A 96 5.45 -25.24 -0.96
CA LYS A 96 6.46 -25.71 0.01
C LYS A 96 6.66 -24.73 1.16
N LEU A 97 6.79 -23.43 0.85
CA LEU A 97 6.96 -22.38 1.87
C LEU A 97 5.73 -22.23 2.75
N SER A 98 4.54 -22.43 2.22
CA SER A 98 3.30 -22.33 3.01
C SER A 98 3.11 -23.50 3.98
N GLY A 99 3.77 -24.62 3.76
CA GLY A 99 3.64 -25.82 4.59
C GLY A 99 2.31 -26.56 4.43
N GLY A 100 1.53 -26.25 3.39
CA GLY A 100 0.22 -26.87 3.15
C GLY A 100 0.28 -28.10 2.22
N PRO A 101 -0.71 -28.97 2.28
CA PRO A 101 -0.81 -30.18 1.45
C PRO A 101 -1.41 -29.94 0.06
N GLY A 102 -1.68 -28.69 -0.30
CA GLY A 102 -2.42 -28.30 -1.50
C GLY A 102 -1.78 -28.69 -2.83
N LEU A 103 -2.43 -28.33 -3.92
CA LEU A 103 -1.99 -28.54 -5.29
C LEU A 103 -1.29 -27.26 -5.82
N ALA A 104 -0.15 -27.43 -6.50
CA ALA A 104 0.58 -26.34 -7.15
C ALA A 104 0.45 -26.46 -8.67
N LEU A 105 -0.07 -25.43 -9.33
CA LEU A 105 -0.26 -25.37 -10.77
C LEU A 105 0.40 -24.13 -11.38
N SER A 106 0.92 -24.29 -12.61
CA SER A 106 1.23 -23.12 -13.43
C SER A 106 -0.05 -22.54 -14.05
N ALA A 107 -0.03 -21.26 -14.44
CA ALA A 107 -1.17 -20.63 -15.10
C ALA A 107 -1.62 -21.38 -16.38
N PRO A 108 -0.72 -21.88 -17.28
CA PRO A 108 -1.14 -22.74 -18.39
C PRO A 108 -1.80 -24.05 -17.96
N GLN A 109 -1.30 -24.71 -16.89
CA GLN A 109 -1.92 -25.93 -16.37
C GLN A 109 -3.29 -25.63 -15.75
N PHE A 110 -3.44 -24.51 -15.09
CA PHE A 110 -4.68 -24.05 -14.52
C PHE A 110 -5.74 -23.77 -15.61
N ARG A 111 -5.37 -23.11 -16.71
CA ARG A 111 -6.27 -22.85 -17.84
C ARG A 111 -6.71 -24.10 -18.58
N ARG A 112 -5.89 -25.16 -18.58
CA ARG A 112 -6.24 -26.49 -19.15
C ARG A 112 -7.01 -27.36 -18.15
N LEU A 113 -7.84 -26.78 -17.32
CA LEU A 113 -8.48 -27.42 -16.18
C LEU A 113 -8.97 -28.85 -16.47
N ARG A 114 -8.39 -29.78 -15.72
CA ARG A 114 -8.95 -31.14 -15.61
C ARG A 114 -10.12 -31.12 -14.62
N PRO A 115 -11.10 -32.05 -14.72
CA PRO A 115 -12.24 -32.10 -13.79
C PRO A 115 -11.84 -31.97 -12.30
N LYS A 116 -10.76 -32.66 -11.90
CA LYS A 116 -10.23 -32.63 -10.53
C LYS A 116 -9.79 -31.22 -10.06
N HIS A 117 -9.30 -30.37 -10.95
CA HIS A 117 -8.87 -29.01 -10.58
C HIS A 117 -10.08 -28.08 -10.35
N CYS A 118 -11.14 -28.31 -11.10
CA CYS A 118 -12.40 -27.59 -10.92
C CYS A 118 -13.05 -27.96 -9.58
N GLU A 119 -13.01 -29.23 -9.19
CA GLU A 119 -13.54 -29.68 -7.90
C GLU A 119 -12.84 -28.99 -6.74
N LEU A 120 -11.53 -28.78 -6.80
CA LEU A 120 -10.80 -28.03 -5.78
C LEU A 120 -11.26 -26.58 -5.66
N LEU A 121 -11.52 -25.88 -6.78
CA LEU A 121 -12.09 -24.53 -6.78
C LEU A 121 -13.49 -24.52 -6.18
N GLU A 122 -14.32 -25.51 -6.53
CA GLU A 122 -15.69 -25.63 -6.05
C GLU A 122 -15.77 -25.92 -4.55
N GLN A 123 -14.82 -26.69 -4.03
CA GLN A 123 -14.70 -27.00 -2.60
C GLN A 123 -14.07 -25.84 -1.82
N SER A 124 -13.44 -24.88 -2.47
CA SER A 124 -12.89 -23.70 -1.81
C SER A 124 -13.99 -22.86 -1.17
N SER A 125 -13.72 -22.34 0.01
CA SER A 125 -14.55 -21.31 0.65
C SER A 125 -14.19 -19.92 0.12
N LEU A 126 -12.94 -19.76 -0.33
CA LEU A 126 -12.33 -18.49 -0.74
C LEU A 126 -11.40 -18.69 -1.93
N ILE A 127 -11.56 -17.84 -2.93
CA ILE A 127 -10.60 -17.64 -4.01
C ILE A 127 -9.92 -16.29 -3.77
N LEU A 128 -8.59 -16.29 -3.61
CA LEU A 128 -7.78 -15.09 -3.38
C LEU A 128 -6.92 -14.80 -4.60
N ILE A 129 -7.15 -13.66 -5.25
CA ILE A 129 -6.42 -13.21 -6.44
C ILE A 129 -5.35 -12.21 -6.00
N ALA A 130 -4.08 -12.65 -6.01
CA ALA A 130 -2.91 -11.89 -5.58
C ALA A 130 -1.93 -11.67 -6.75
N THR A 131 -2.46 -11.33 -7.90
CA THR A 131 -1.74 -10.99 -9.13
C THR A 131 -1.57 -9.47 -9.27
N PRO A 132 -0.73 -8.98 -10.21
CA PRO A 132 -0.71 -7.57 -10.57
C PRO A 132 -2.08 -7.05 -10.97
N ASP A 133 -2.32 -5.76 -10.75
CA ASP A 133 -3.63 -5.11 -10.90
C ASP A 133 -4.20 -5.21 -12.31
N ASP A 134 -3.35 -5.08 -13.32
CA ASP A 134 -3.68 -5.12 -14.75
C ASP A 134 -4.27 -6.47 -15.23
N VAL A 135 -3.98 -7.56 -14.53
CA VAL A 135 -4.46 -8.90 -14.91
C VAL A 135 -5.61 -9.42 -14.02
N ILE A 136 -5.97 -8.73 -12.94
CA ILE A 136 -7.04 -9.19 -12.03
C ILE A 136 -8.38 -9.36 -12.76
N GLY A 137 -8.73 -8.40 -13.60
CA GLY A 137 -9.99 -8.45 -14.37
C GLY A 137 -10.04 -9.62 -15.36
N THR A 138 -8.94 -9.87 -16.06
CA THR A 138 -8.80 -11.01 -16.97
C THR A 138 -8.96 -12.34 -16.24
N ILE A 139 -8.28 -12.48 -15.08
CA ILE A 139 -8.38 -13.69 -14.26
C ILE A 139 -9.82 -13.87 -13.73
N ALA A 140 -10.50 -12.79 -13.34
CA ALA A 140 -11.88 -12.86 -12.89
C ALA A 140 -12.82 -13.37 -14.02
N SER A 141 -12.60 -12.94 -15.26
CA SER A 141 -13.35 -13.42 -16.43
C SER A 141 -13.04 -14.88 -16.75
N GLU A 142 -11.76 -15.26 -16.79
CA GLU A 142 -11.33 -16.65 -17.00
C GLU A 142 -11.94 -17.59 -15.95
N LEU A 143 -11.91 -17.20 -14.68
CA LEU A 143 -12.53 -17.98 -13.59
C LEU A 143 -14.05 -18.08 -13.73
N ALA A 144 -14.71 -16.99 -14.14
CA ALA A 144 -16.15 -16.98 -14.34
C ALA A 144 -16.54 -17.94 -15.48
N ASP A 145 -15.81 -17.94 -16.58
CA ASP A 145 -16.04 -18.86 -17.69
C ASP A 145 -15.83 -20.33 -17.29
N MET A 146 -14.79 -20.60 -16.50
CA MET A 146 -14.51 -21.94 -15.97
C MET A 146 -15.62 -22.45 -15.04
N LEU A 147 -16.20 -21.59 -14.21
CA LEU A 147 -17.22 -21.95 -13.22
C LEU A 147 -18.65 -21.97 -13.79
N ARG A 148 -18.91 -21.26 -14.91
CA ARG A 148 -20.23 -21.14 -15.52
C ARG A 148 -20.79 -22.48 -15.99
N PHE A 149 -19.97 -23.37 -16.50
CA PHE A 149 -20.38 -24.66 -17.08
C PHE A 149 -20.57 -25.75 -16.01
N ARG A 150 -20.52 -25.39 -14.73
CA ARG A 150 -20.67 -26.33 -13.65
C ARG A 150 -21.89 -26.02 -12.79
N ASN A 151 -22.63 -27.07 -12.40
CA ASN A 151 -23.82 -26.95 -11.53
C ASN A 151 -23.47 -26.60 -10.06
N THR A 152 -22.33 -25.96 -9.83
CA THR A 152 -21.90 -25.64 -8.46
C THR A 152 -22.63 -24.40 -7.97
N PRO A 153 -23.19 -24.41 -6.76
CA PRO A 153 -23.79 -23.21 -6.20
C PRO A 153 -22.68 -22.19 -5.85
N ALA A 154 -22.28 -21.41 -6.85
CA ALA A 154 -21.27 -20.34 -6.74
C ALA A 154 -21.58 -19.36 -5.58
N ARG A 155 -22.84 -19.32 -5.13
CA ARG A 155 -23.31 -18.54 -3.98
C ARG A 155 -22.59 -18.86 -2.65
N ARG A 156 -21.89 -19.99 -2.54
CA ARG A 156 -21.08 -20.31 -1.35
C ARG A 156 -19.67 -19.77 -1.41
N LEU A 157 -19.17 -19.43 -2.60
CA LEU A 157 -17.82 -18.96 -2.81
C LEU A 157 -17.69 -17.46 -2.51
N VAL A 158 -16.52 -17.09 -2.01
CA VAL A 158 -16.08 -15.69 -1.88
C VAL A 158 -14.85 -15.50 -2.76
N ALA A 159 -14.81 -14.44 -3.53
CA ALA A 159 -13.63 -14.04 -4.29
C ALA A 159 -13.10 -12.70 -3.77
N LEU A 160 -11.82 -12.67 -3.43
CA LEU A 160 -11.14 -11.46 -2.99
C LEU A 160 -9.93 -11.19 -3.89
N HIS A 161 -9.64 -9.92 -4.16
CA HIS A 161 -8.37 -9.50 -4.73
C HIS A 161 -7.56 -8.68 -3.73
N THR A 162 -6.25 -8.57 -3.95
CA THR A 162 -5.33 -7.88 -3.03
C THR A 162 -4.92 -6.49 -3.48
N SER A 163 -5.47 -5.95 -4.58
CA SER A 163 -5.16 -4.60 -5.05
C SER A 163 -5.59 -3.52 -4.05
N GLY A 164 -4.71 -2.55 -3.82
CA GLY A 164 -5.02 -1.35 -3.05
C GLY A 164 -5.76 -0.28 -3.84
N ALA A 165 -5.60 -0.26 -5.17
CA ALA A 165 -6.18 0.76 -6.05
C ALA A 165 -7.54 0.35 -6.63
N LEU A 166 -7.70 -0.93 -7.02
CA LEU A 166 -8.92 -1.43 -7.64
C LEU A 166 -10.03 -1.66 -6.61
N THR A 167 -11.27 -1.44 -7.04
CA THR A 167 -12.46 -1.79 -6.24
C THR A 167 -12.87 -3.24 -6.50
N SER A 168 -13.71 -3.81 -5.62
CA SER A 168 -14.30 -5.14 -5.82
C SER A 168 -15.07 -5.28 -7.14
N ASN A 169 -15.40 -4.18 -7.80
CA ASN A 169 -16.12 -4.20 -9.09
C ASN A 169 -15.30 -4.84 -10.23
N VAL A 170 -13.97 -4.90 -10.12
CA VAL A 170 -13.11 -5.63 -11.07
C VAL A 170 -13.45 -7.13 -11.11
N LEU A 171 -14.05 -7.66 -10.03
CA LEU A 171 -14.52 -9.04 -9.92
C LEU A 171 -15.99 -9.22 -10.34
N ARG A 172 -16.60 -8.24 -11.04
CA ARG A 172 -17.98 -8.31 -11.55
C ARG A 172 -18.32 -9.61 -12.27
N PRO A 173 -17.45 -10.21 -13.10
CA PRO A 173 -17.77 -11.48 -13.75
C PRO A 173 -18.07 -12.60 -12.74
N LEU A 174 -17.38 -12.67 -11.62
CA LEU A 174 -17.61 -13.65 -10.55
C LEU A 174 -18.87 -13.32 -9.74
N ARG A 175 -19.13 -12.02 -9.50
CA ARG A 175 -20.37 -11.58 -8.85
C ARG A 175 -21.61 -11.99 -9.66
N ALA A 176 -21.55 -11.94 -10.99
CA ALA A 176 -22.64 -12.35 -11.88
C ALA A 176 -22.98 -13.85 -11.74
N LEU A 177 -22.05 -14.67 -11.25
CA LEU A 177 -22.31 -16.07 -10.91
C LEU A 177 -22.89 -16.27 -9.50
N GLY A 178 -23.13 -15.18 -8.74
CA GLY A 178 -23.64 -15.20 -7.37
C GLY A 178 -22.57 -15.29 -6.29
N MET A 179 -21.28 -15.22 -6.63
CA MET A 179 -20.20 -15.13 -5.63
C MET A 179 -20.23 -13.78 -4.92
N ALA A 180 -19.88 -13.77 -3.65
CA ALA A 180 -19.59 -12.53 -2.95
C ALA A 180 -18.15 -12.08 -3.27
N VAL A 181 -17.97 -10.83 -3.69
CA VAL A 181 -16.68 -10.31 -4.13
C VAL A 181 -16.20 -9.15 -3.27
N GLY A 182 -14.88 -9.03 -3.11
CA GLY A 182 -14.29 -7.96 -2.31
C GLY A 182 -12.82 -7.75 -2.58
N ALA A 183 -12.28 -6.73 -1.92
CA ALA A 183 -10.86 -6.43 -1.84
C ALA A 183 -10.34 -6.66 -0.42
N LEU A 184 -9.16 -7.24 -0.30
CA LEU A 184 -8.41 -7.46 0.94
C LEU A 184 -6.98 -7.02 0.72
N HIS A 185 -6.69 -5.74 0.94
CA HIS A 185 -5.37 -5.18 0.68
C HIS A 185 -4.58 -4.99 1.98
N PRO A 186 -3.50 -5.77 2.20
CA PRO A 186 -2.61 -5.56 3.34
C PRO A 186 -1.73 -4.32 3.10
N LEU A 187 -1.70 -3.43 4.08
CA LEU A 187 -0.84 -2.25 4.07
C LEU A 187 0.52 -2.60 4.67
N VAL A 188 1.34 -3.27 3.88
CA VAL A 188 2.65 -3.77 4.28
C VAL A 188 3.60 -3.87 3.08
N SER A 189 4.89 -3.64 3.32
CA SER A 189 5.95 -3.85 2.31
C SER A 189 6.51 -5.27 2.44
N ILE A 190 6.41 -6.05 1.37
CA ILE A 190 6.87 -7.45 1.34
C ILE A 190 7.98 -7.60 0.32
N SER A 191 9.22 -7.64 0.78
CA SER A 191 10.42 -7.96 -0.01
C SER A 191 10.61 -9.48 -0.16
N GLU A 192 10.30 -10.24 0.91
CA GLU A 192 10.37 -11.69 0.95
C GLU A 192 9.12 -12.29 1.57
N ALA A 193 8.69 -13.46 1.08
CA ALA A 193 7.42 -14.05 1.48
C ALA A 193 7.41 -14.55 2.94
N GLN A 194 8.52 -15.08 3.44
CA GLN A 194 8.60 -15.65 4.79
C GLN A 194 8.51 -14.56 5.86
N SER A 195 9.38 -13.54 5.79
CA SER A 195 9.30 -12.37 6.67
C SER A 195 8.02 -11.58 6.47
N GLY A 196 7.53 -11.51 5.22
CA GLY A 196 6.27 -10.89 4.87
C GLY A 196 5.08 -11.50 5.60
N ALA A 197 5.07 -12.82 5.78
CA ALA A 197 4.00 -13.49 6.54
C ALA A 197 3.95 -13.08 8.01
N ASP A 198 5.09 -12.79 8.62
CA ASP A 198 5.16 -12.29 10.00
C ASP A 198 4.72 -10.82 10.07
N TRP A 199 5.08 -10.00 9.07
CA TRP A 199 4.61 -8.62 8.98
C TRP A 199 3.09 -8.52 8.79
N LEU A 200 2.44 -9.48 8.13
CA LEU A 200 0.99 -9.51 7.98
C LEU A 200 0.25 -9.54 9.32
N THR A 201 0.85 -10.10 10.38
CA THR A 201 0.25 -10.15 11.73
C THR A 201 0.18 -8.79 12.43
N GLN A 202 0.96 -7.82 11.96
CA GLN A 202 1.04 -6.46 12.51
C GLN A 202 0.45 -5.42 11.56
N ALA A 203 0.01 -5.85 10.37
CA ALA A 203 -0.46 -4.96 9.33
C ALA A 203 -1.89 -4.49 9.56
N PHE A 204 -2.22 -3.36 8.96
CA PHE A 204 -3.61 -2.98 8.71
C PHE A 204 -4.04 -3.47 7.33
N PHE A 205 -5.29 -3.90 7.23
CA PHE A 205 -5.88 -4.36 5.98
C PHE A 205 -7.04 -3.46 5.58
N SER A 206 -6.98 -2.89 4.39
CA SER A 206 -8.15 -2.25 3.79
C SER A 206 -9.09 -3.32 3.24
N VAL A 207 -10.36 -3.27 3.66
CA VAL A 207 -11.40 -4.20 3.21
C VAL A 207 -12.57 -3.45 2.59
N GLU A 208 -13.05 -3.94 1.44
CA GLU A 208 -14.16 -3.36 0.69
C GLU A 208 -14.86 -4.47 -0.10
N GLY A 209 -16.16 -4.33 -0.41
CA GLY A 209 -16.93 -5.25 -1.23
C GLY A 209 -18.27 -5.63 -0.64
N ASP A 210 -18.81 -6.75 -1.09
CA ASP A 210 -20.09 -7.28 -0.66
C ASP A 210 -20.06 -7.68 0.82
N ALA A 211 -21.20 -7.60 1.51
CA ALA A 211 -21.28 -7.81 2.97
C ALA A 211 -20.68 -9.16 3.41
N ARG A 212 -20.86 -10.22 2.64
CA ARG A 212 -20.30 -11.54 2.93
C ARG A 212 -18.78 -11.56 2.71
N ALA A 213 -18.28 -10.95 1.63
CA ALA A 213 -16.85 -10.83 1.36
C ALA A 213 -16.15 -10.05 2.47
N MET A 214 -16.75 -8.95 2.92
CA MET A 214 -16.22 -8.17 4.05
C MET A 214 -16.20 -8.96 5.36
N ARG A 215 -17.21 -9.79 5.64
CA ARG A 215 -17.20 -10.65 6.84
C ARG A 215 -16.05 -11.67 6.81
N VAL A 216 -15.84 -12.31 5.65
CA VAL A 216 -14.74 -13.26 5.45
C VAL A 216 -13.40 -12.54 5.55
N SER A 217 -13.23 -11.38 4.91
CA SER A 217 -12.01 -10.57 4.98
C SER A 217 -11.67 -10.18 6.43
N ARG A 218 -12.62 -9.64 7.18
CA ARG A 218 -12.41 -9.25 8.58
C ARG A 218 -12.09 -10.46 9.47
N ARG A 219 -12.67 -11.62 9.17
CA ARG A 219 -12.34 -12.86 9.86
C ARG A 219 -10.87 -13.24 9.62
N ILE A 220 -10.41 -13.30 8.37
CA ILE A 220 -9.03 -13.62 8.01
C ILE A 220 -8.06 -12.67 8.71
N VAL A 221 -8.33 -11.36 8.65
CA VAL A 221 -7.50 -10.34 9.30
C VAL A 221 -7.41 -10.56 10.81
N ARG A 222 -8.53 -10.86 11.47
CA ARG A 222 -8.55 -11.18 12.90
C ARG A 222 -7.79 -12.49 13.20
N ASP A 223 -7.94 -13.51 12.36
CA ASP A 223 -7.28 -14.80 12.55
C ASP A 223 -5.74 -14.66 12.35
N PHE A 224 -5.28 -13.64 11.58
CA PHE A 224 -3.87 -13.22 11.53
C PHE A 224 -3.42 -12.46 12.80
N GLY A 225 -4.32 -11.99 13.65
CA GLY A 225 -4.02 -11.08 14.75
C GLY A 225 -3.85 -9.61 14.31
N ALA A 226 -4.21 -9.30 13.08
CA ALA A 226 -4.10 -7.99 12.43
C ALA A 226 -5.37 -7.14 12.60
N GLN A 227 -5.38 -5.94 12.01
CA GLN A 227 -6.49 -5.00 12.08
C GLN A 227 -7.07 -4.69 10.69
N ALA A 228 -8.39 -4.57 10.59
CA ALA A 228 -9.09 -4.22 9.36
C ALA A 228 -9.74 -2.85 9.46
N PHE A 229 -9.68 -2.09 8.36
CA PHE A 229 -10.40 -0.83 8.20
C PHE A 229 -11.06 -0.77 6.83
N THR A 230 -11.97 0.20 6.64
CA THR A 230 -12.71 0.37 5.39
C THR A 230 -12.41 1.73 4.77
N ILE A 231 -12.38 1.75 3.44
CA ILE A 231 -12.27 2.98 2.64
C ILE A 231 -13.39 2.99 1.62
N LYS A 232 -13.96 4.15 1.36
CA LYS A 232 -14.95 4.31 0.27
C LYS A 232 -14.31 3.88 -1.05
N PRO A 233 -15.02 3.13 -1.91
CA PRO A 233 -14.48 2.67 -3.20
C PRO A 233 -13.87 3.79 -4.04
N SER A 234 -14.50 4.97 -4.08
CA SER A 234 -14.01 6.15 -4.81
C SER A 234 -12.68 6.71 -4.26
N ALA A 235 -12.34 6.45 -3.01
CA ALA A 235 -11.11 6.94 -2.38
C ALA A 235 -9.91 5.97 -2.54
N LYS A 236 -10.13 4.75 -3.06
CA LYS A 236 -9.06 3.74 -3.17
C LYS A 236 -7.82 4.21 -3.97
N PRO A 237 -7.95 4.90 -5.11
CA PRO A 237 -6.77 5.38 -5.83
C PRO A 237 -5.91 6.33 -4.98
N LEU A 238 -6.53 7.29 -4.28
CA LEU A 238 -5.81 8.22 -3.41
C LEU A 238 -5.19 7.51 -2.20
N TYR A 239 -5.92 6.58 -1.60
CA TYR A 239 -5.39 5.74 -0.53
C TYR A 239 -4.16 4.94 -0.97
N HIS A 240 -4.24 4.31 -2.15
CA HIS A 240 -3.12 3.53 -2.66
C HIS A 240 -1.92 4.42 -2.99
N ALA A 241 -2.14 5.59 -3.58
CA ALA A 241 -1.10 6.58 -3.80
C ALA A 241 -0.42 7.01 -2.48
N ALA A 242 -1.19 7.20 -1.39
CA ALA A 242 -0.62 7.49 -0.08
C ALA A 242 0.25 6.34 0.46
N ALA A 243 -0.16 5.09 0.24
CA ALA A 243 0.66 3.92 0.59
C ALA A 243 1.97 3.87 -0.21
N LEU A 244 1.92 4.19 -1.52
CA LEU A 244 3.11 4.29 -2.36
C LEU A 244 4.06 5.38 -1.87
N MET A 245 3.53 6.54 -1.47
CA MET A 245 4.36 7.62 -0.89
C MET A 245 5.08 7.17 0.39
N ALA A 246 4.43 6.37 1.23
CA ALA A 246 4.97 5.94 2.52
C ALA A 246 5.93 4.74 2.44
N SER A 247 5.99 4.03 1.32
CA SER A 247 6.81 2.82 1.19
C SER A 247 7.72 2.85 -0.05
N PRO A 248 7.29 2.52 -1.28
CA PRO A 248 8.23 2.49 -2.41
C PRO A 248 8.85 3.86 -2.72
N ASN A 249 8.11 4.98 -2.59
CA ASN A 249 8.68 6.31 -2.81
C ASN A 249 9.66 6.72 -1.70
N LEU A 250 9.47 6.25 -0.47
CA LEU A 250 10.48 6.39 0.58
C LEU A 250 11.76 5.63 0.22
N THR A 251 11.64 4.43 -0.37
CA THR A 251 12.80 3.67 -0.85
C THR A 251 13.55 4.43 -1.94
N ALA A 252 12.84 5.03 -2.91
CA ALA A 252 13.44 5.87 -3.95
C ALA A 252 14.13 7.11 -3.36
N LEU A 253 13.53 7.75 -2.35
CA LEU A 253 14.17 8.90 -1.67
C LEU A 253 15.48 8.51 -0.96
N ILE A 254 15.53 7.31 -0.39
CA ILE A 254 16.75 6.79 0.24
C ILE A 254 17.81 6.46 -0.81
N ASP A 255 17.42 5.96 -1.97
CA ASP A 255 18.31 5.70 -3.10
C ASP A 255 18.96 7.00 -3.61
N ILE A 256 18.18 8.06 -3.79
CA ILE A 256 18.68 9.43 -4.07
C ILE A 256 19.70 9.86 -3.01
N SER A 257 19.42 9.59 -1.73
CA SER A 257 20.34 9.94 -0.64
C SER A 257 21.64 9.14 -0.71
N PHE A 258 21.59 7.89 -1.14
CA PHE A 258 22.78 7.06 -1.38
C PHE A 258 23.61 7.60 -2.54
N GLU A 259 22.98 8.04 -3.62
CA GLU A 259 23.66 8.69 -4.72
C GLU A 259 24.39 9.96 -4.27
N MET A 260 23.72 10.81 -3.48
CA MET A 260 24.35 12.01 -2.93
C MET A 260 25.58 11.65 -2.09
N LEU A 261 25.51 10.63 -1.22
CA LEU A 261 26.64 10.17 -0.40
C LEU A 261 27.76 9.56 -1.24
N SER A 262 27.46 8.93 -2.37
CA SER A 262 28.47 8.42 -3.29
C SER A 262 29.31 9.58 -3.89
N ARG A 263 28.68 10.74 -4.16
CA ARG A 263 29.40 11.95 -4.57
C ARG A 263 30.24 12.58 -3.46
N CYS A 264 30.01 12.15 -2.20
CA CYS A 264 30.88 12.47 -1.05
C CYS A 264 31.99 11.45 -0.81
N GLY A 265 32.11 10.42 -1.68
CA GLY A 265 33.16 9.40 -1.58
C GLY A 265 32.78 8.15 -0.77
N LEU A 266 31.51 7.98 -0.36
CA LEU A 266 31.07 6.78 0.35
C LEU A 266 30.65 5.68 -0.62
N THR A 267 31.03 4.44 -0.30
CA THR A 267 30.49 3.26 -1.01
C THR A 267 29.03 3.00 -0.63
N ALA A 268 28.28 2.23 -1.43
CA ALA A 268 26.89 1.86 -1.13
C ALA A 268 26.74 1.21 0.27
N ASN A 269 27.65 0.32 0.65
CA ASN A 269 27.63 -0.32 1.97
C ASN A 269 27.87 0.69 3.11
N GLN A 270 28.79 1.63 2.93
CA GLN A 270 29.01 2.72 3.88
C GLN A 270 27.79 3.62 3.98
N SER A 271 27.21 4.05 2.85
CA SER A 271 26.00 4.87 2.82
C SER A 271 24.84 4.22 3.59
N GLN A 272 24.60 2.92 3.38
CA GLN A 272 23.60 2.17 4.11
C GLN A 272 23.87 2.17 5.63
N LYS A 273 25.12 1.89 6.05
CA LYS A 273 25.50 1.85 7.47
C LYS A 273 25.30 3.21 8.14
N VAL A 274 25.65 4.30 7.46
CA VAL A 274 25.57 5.66 8.04
C VAL A 274 24.13 6.14 8.14
N LEU A 275 23.28 5.90 7.10
CA LEU A 275 21.92 6.40 7.07
C LEU A 275 20.94 5.55 7.88
N LEU A 276 21.18 4.25 8.05
CA LEU A 276 20.22 3.37 8.71
C LEU A 276 19.87 3.81 10.15
N PRO A 277 20.82 4.23 11.02
CA PRO A 277 20.48 4.77 12.34
C PRO A 277 19.64 6.05 12.27
N LEU A 278 19.95 6.95 11.32
CA LEU A 278 19.16 8.18 11.11
C LEU A 278 17.72 7.87 10.68
N LEU A 279 17.53 6.93 9.76
CA LEU A 279 16.21 6.49 9.31
C LEU A 279 15.41 5.87 10.45
N ARG A 280 16.04 5.00 11.25
CA ARG A 280 15.39 4.39 12.42
C ARG A 280 14.91 5.44 13.40
N SER A 281 15.77 6.40 13.78
CA SER A 281 15.38 7.47 14.71
C SER A 281 14.27 8.36 14.15
N THR A 282 14.25 8.58 12.84
CA THR A 282 13.17 9.33 12.18
C THR A 282 11.83 8.60 12.28
N ILE A 283 11.81 7.28 12.04
CA ILE A 283 10.61 6.44 12.15
C ILE A 283 10.12 6.40 13.61
N GLU A 284 11.03 6.24 14.59
CA GLU A 284 10.67 6.27 16.01
C GLU A 284 10.04 7.61 16.43
N ASN A 285 10.60 8.73 15.96
CA ASN A 285 10.02 10.05 16.20
C ASN A 285 8.60 10.17 15.60
N LEU A 286 8.38 9.61 14.41
CA LEU A 286 7.06 9.60 13.76
C LEU A 286 6.07 8.65 14.45
N ALA A 287 6.57 7.58 15.10
CA ALA A 287 5.71 6.66 15.86
C ALA A 287 5.14 7.31 17.13
N THR A 288 5.81 8.33 17.67
CA THR A 288 5.44 8.98 18.95
C THR A 288 4.91 10.39 18.80
N ALA A 289 5.11 11.03 17.65
CA ALA A 289 4.73 12.42 17.42
C ALA A 289 4.11 12.64 16.03
N SER A 290 3.32 13.70 15.90
CA SER A 290 2.83 14.14 14.59
C SER A 290 4.00 14.55 13.67
N PRO A 291 3.88 14.48 12.34
CA PRO A 291 4.94 14.85 11.42
C PRO A 291 5.51 16.28 11.65
N SER A 292 4.68 17.24 12.00
CA SER A 292 5.13 18.61 12.29
C SER A 292 5.95 18.71 13.58
N ARG A 293 5.68 17.86 14.57
CA ARG A 293 6.47 17.79 15.83
C ARG A 293 7.74 16.97 15.65
N ALA A 294 7.67 15.89 14.89
CA ALA A 294 8.81 15.04 14.57
C ALA A 294 9.83 15.72 13.64
N LEU A 295 9.39 16.73 12.85
CA LEU A 295 10.26 17.47 11.96
C LEU A 295 11.39 18.16 12.72
N THR A 296 12.62 17.99 12.26
CA THR A 296 13.84 18.61 12.77
C THR A 296 14.65 19.24 11.62
N GLY A 297 15.81 19.82 11.90
CA GLY A 297 16.80 20.20 10.90
C GLY A 297 16.61 21.60 10.30
N THR A 298 17.27 21.82 9.20
CA THR A 298 17.51 23.11 8.53
C THR A 298 16.22 23.86 8.19
N PHE A 299 15.28 23.21 7.53
CA PHE A 299 14.00 23.83 7.15
C PHE A 299 13.12 24.20 8.35
N LYS A 300 13.18 23.43 9.44
CA LYS A 300 12.44 23.75 10.66
C LYS A 300 13.00 25.01 11.34
N ARG A 301 14.32 25.19 11.31
CA ARG A 301 14.98 26.37 11.89
C ARG A 301 14.96 27.59 10.97
N GLY A 302 14.67 27.41 9.67
CA GLY A 302 14.73 28.50 8.70
C GLY A 302 16.16 28.95 8.38
N ASP A 303 17.11 28.01 8.33
CA ASP A 303 18.52 28.25 8.12
C ASP A 303 18.81 28.49 6.62
N VAL A 304 18.73 29.78 6.22
CA VAL A 304 18.86 30.23 4.82
C VAL A 304 20.23 29.88 4.23
N ALA A 305 21.28 30.18 4.97
CA ALA A 305 22.65 29.98 4.46
C ALA A 305 22.97 28.51 4.21
N THR A 306 22.47 27.62 5.06
CA THR A 306 22.61 26.17 4.86
C THR A 306 21.81 25.68 3.67
N VAL A 307 20.57 26.16 3.47
CA VAL A 307 19.76 25.80 2.28
C VAL A 307 20.46 26.23 0.99
N GLN A 308 21.02 27.44 0.95
CA GLN A 308 21.76 27.94 -0.22
C GLN A 308 22.96 27.01 -0.55
N LYS A 309 23.77 26.66 0.45
CA LYS A 309 24.90 25.74 0.27
C LYS A 309 24.48 24.36 -0.23
N HIS A 310 23.36 23.85 0.26
CA HIS A 310 22.84 22.55 -0.21
C HIS A 310 22.42 22.61 -1.68
N VAL A 311 21.68 23.63 -2.08
CA VAL A 311 21.27 23.82 -3.48
C VAL A 311 22.49 23.93 -4.39
N GLU A 312 23.49 24.74 -4.04
CA GLU A 312 24.72 24.87 -4.80
C GLU A 312 25.49 23.55 -4.93
N ALA A 313 25.62 22.81 -3.83
CA ALA A 313 26.31 21.52 -3.80
C ALA A 313 25.61 20.46 -4.66
N ILE A 314 24.28 20.38 -4.61
CA ILE A 314 23.50 19.42 -5.40
C ILE A 314 23.56 19.78 -6.88
N SER A 315 23.39 21.06 -7.22
CA SER A 315 23.44 21.56 -8.60
C SER A 315 24.82 21.37 -9.23
N SER A 316 25.90 21.63 -8.49
CA SER A 316 27.28 21.49 -8.98
C SER A 316 27.66 20.05 -9.33
N LYS A 317 26.90 19.05 -8.86
CA LYS A 317 27.09 17.63 -9.15
C LYS A 317 26.13 17.09 -10.19
N ASN A 318 25.29 17.94 -10.81
CA ASN A 318 24.25 17.57 -11.77
C ASN A 318 23.26 16.50 -11.26
N LEU A 319 22.93 16.55 -9.97
CA LEU A 319 22.00 15.62 -9.32
C LEU A 319 20.58 16.17 -9.43
N PHE A 320 19.99 16.15 -10.62
CA PHE A 320 18.72 16.81 -10.91
C PHE A 320 17.56 16.21 -10.14
N ASP A 321 17.43 14.88 -10.07
CA ASP A 321 16.37 14.19 -9.29
C ASP A 321 16.48 14.53 -7.80
N ALA A 322 17.72 14.60 -7.27
CA ALA A 322 17.97 15.02 -5.89
C ALA A 322 17.56 16.47 -5.66
N LEU A 323 17.81 17.35 -6.61
CA LEU A 323 17.44 18.77 -6.51
C LEU A 323 15.91 18.93 -6.52
N GLU A 324 15.19 18.25 -7.42
CA GLU A 324 13.73 18.23 -7.47
C GLU A 324 13.13 17.75 -6.15
N ALA A 325 13.59 16.59 -5.66
CA ALA A 325 13.16 16.03 -4.40
C ALA A 325 13.45 16.97 -3.22
N TYR A 326 14.65 17.56 -3.19
CA TYR A 326 15.06 18.50 -2.14
C TYR A 326 14.15 19.74 -2.11
N VAL A 327 13.85 20.32 -3.27
CA VAL A 327 12.96 21.49 -3.38
C VAL A 327 11.54 21.15 -2.95
N LEU A 328 10.97 20.07 -3.47
CA LEU A 328 9.61 19.64 -3.14
C LEU A 328 9.44 19.39 -1.63
N LEU A 329 10.34 18.60 -1.07
CA LEU A 329 10.30 18.21 0.34
C LEU A 329 10.69 19.37 1.26
N GLY A 330 11.62 20.22 0.86
CA GLY A 330 11.98 21.44 1.57
C GLY A 330 10.80 22.39 1.73
N ARG A 331 10.08 22.67 0.64
CA ARG A 331 8.83 23.45 0.68
C ARG A 331 7.76 22.80 1.55
N ARG A 332 7.62 21.48 1.50
CA ARG A 332 6.69 20.76 2.38
C ARG A 332 7.08 20.91 3.85
N SER A 333 8.37 20.76 4.17
CA SER A 333 8.91 20.91 5.52
C SER A 333 8.66 22.30 6.10
N MET A 334 8.87 23.35 5.32
CA MET A 334 8.57 24.72 5.75
C MET A 334 7.08 24.94 6.04
N ARG A 335 6.19 24.38 5.23
CA ARG A 335 4.74 24.43 5.52
C ARG A 335 4.41 23.72 6.82
N MET A 336 5.04 22.57 7.11
CA MET A 336 4.84 21.81 8.35
C MET A 336 5.39 22.54 9.57
N ALA A 337 6.49 23.27 9.41
CA ALA A 337 7.10 24.07 10.49
C ALA A 337 6.26 25.28 10.92
N ASN A 338 5.23 25.65 10.13
CA ASN A 338 4.34 26.80 10.36
C ASN A 338 5.08 28.12 10.63
N GLN A 339 6.27 28.28 10.09
CA GLN A 339 7.07 29.49 10.26
C GLN A 339 6.56 30.59 9.30
N LYS A 340 6.11 31.68 9.87
CA LYS A 340 5.89 32.96 9.18
C LYS A 340 7.10 33.84 9.48
N SER A 341 8.15 33.82 8.67
CA SER A 341 9.36 34.61 8.87
C SER A 341 9.95 35.09 7.56
N VAL A 342 10.77 36.16 7.63
CA VAL A 342 11.57 36.67 6.49
C VAL A 342 12.40 35.54 5.89
N SER A 343 13.01 34.68 6.71
CA SER A 343 13.79 33.52 6.31
C SER A 343 13.00 32.54 5.41
N ARG A 344 11.68 32.40 5.65
CA ARG A 344 10.84 31.54 4.80
C ARG A 344 10.74 32.07 3.37
N ALA A 345 10.48 33.38 3.22
CA ALA A 345 10.37 34.00 1.90
C ALA A 345 11.71 33.92 1.13
N GLU A 346 12.81 34.01 1.84
CA GLU A 346 14.14 33.90 1.27
C GLU A 346 14.47 32.46 0.83
N ILE A 347 14.17 31.46 1.67
CA ILE A 347 14.30 30.04 1.30
C ILE A 347 13.40 29.72 0.10
N ASP A 348 12.14 30.19 0.08
CA ASP A 348 11.24 29.94 -1.07
C ASP A 348 11.83 30.54 -2.38
N ARG A 349 12.49 31.70 -2.33
CA ARG A 349 13.19 32.29 -3.47
C ARG A 349 14.38 31.43 -3.93
N ILE A 350 15.21 30.94 -3.00
CA ILE A 350 16.33 30.04 -3.32
C ILE A 350 15.80 28.78 -3.99
N LEU A 351 14.80 28.12 -3.41
CA LEU A 351 14.21 26.91 -3.97
C LEU A 351 13.49 27.14 -5.32
N ALA A 352 12.95 28.32 -5.54
CA ALA A 352 12.36 28.69 -6.85
C ALA A 352 13.43 28.81 -7.95
N ARG A 353 14.56 29.47 -7.64
CA ARG A 353 15.70 29.56 -8.55
C ARG A 353 16.30 28.20 -8.85
N ALA A 354 16.41 27.31 -7.85
CA ALA A 354 16.92 25.96 -8.05
C ALA A 354 16.16 25.18 -9.14
N LEU A 355 14.83 25.34 -9.23
CA LEU A 355 14.02 24.70 -10.27
C LEU A 355 14.29 25.24 -11.69
N THR A 356 14.84 26.44 -11.85
CA THR A 356 15.21 26.93 -13.19
C THR A 356 16.50 26.31 -13.70
N LEU A 357 17.28 25.66 -12.84
CA LEU A 357 18.51 24.96 -13.22
C LEU A 357 18.26 23.54 -13.76
N ILE A 358 17.04 23.03 -13.59
CA ILE A 358 16.64 21.69 -14.01
C ILE A 358 16.03 21.69 -15.42
N LYS A 359 15.61 22.85 -15.91
CA LYS A 359 15.08 23.05 -17.27
C LYS A 359 16.19 23.33 -18.28
#